data_0022264e7da33b48286b2c6fd826d81d
#
_entry.id   0022264e7da33b48286b2c6fd826d81d
#
_cell.length_a   1.000
_cell.length_b   1.000
_cell.length_c   1.000
_cell.angle_alpha   90.00
_cell.angle_beta   90.00
_cell.angle_gamma   90.00
#
_symmetry.space_group_name_H-M   'P 1'
#
loop_
_entity.id
_entity.type
_entity.pdbx_description
1 polymer ?
#
loop_
_entity_poly.entity_id
_entity_poly.type
_entity_poly.pdbx_seq_one_letter_code
_entity_poly.pdbx_strand_id
1 'polypeptide(L)'
;QSTVPTGLVNPVAVAAGYKHTCAIDDNGVQCWGGNSFGQTTVPTGLVNPMAVAADESHVCTLDDNGLQCWGWNNLGQSTVPTGLVNPVAMAAGSYHTCVIDDNGVQCWGWNNLGQSTVPISLMFDPDGDGITNQNGLDAFPFDATESVDTDSDGTGNNADTNDDNDGVLDTEDAFPLDATETVDTDGDGTGD
;
A
#
# COMPACT_ATOMS: atom_id res chain seq x y z
N GLN A 1 -2.49 31.03 8.23
CA GLN A 1 -3.14 30.04 7.39
C GLN A 1 -4.35 30.58 6.60
N SER A 2 -5.05 31.60 7.10
CA SER A 2 -6.24 32.13 6.44
C SER A 2 -5.96 33.23 5.43
N THR A 3 -4.73 33.78 5.39
CA THR A 3 -4.33 34.76 4.38
C THR A 3 -3.85 34.03 3.12
N VAL A 4 -4.66 34.10 2.08
CA VAL A 4 -4.33 33.44 0.80
C VAL A 4 -3.20 34.22 0.11
N PRO A 5 -2.15 33.58 -0.39
CA PRO A 5 -1.11 34.20 -1.20
C PRO A 5 -1.69 34.86 -2.47
N THR A 6 -1.15 36.02 -2.84
CA THR A 6 -1.60 36.77 -4.04
C THR A 6 -1.08 36.23 -5.35
N GLY A 7 -0.26 35.16 -5.33
CA GLY A 7 0.40 34.59 -6.50
C GLY A 7 -0.21 33.31 -7.06
N LEU A 8 -1.36 32.86 -6.55
CA LEU A 8 -2.03 31.67 -7.07
C LEU A 8 -2.60 31.94 -8.48
N VAL A 9 -2.36 31.03 -9.42
CA VAL A 9 -2.82 31.12 -10.80
C VAL A 9 -3.67 29.89 -11.14
N ASN A 10 -4.96 30.10 -11.43
CA ASN A 10 -5.92 29.04 -11.78
C ASN A 10 -5.90 27.85 -10.77
N PRO A 11 -6.17 28.07 -9.47
CA PRO A 11 -6.13 26.99 -8.50
C PRO A 11 -7.22 25.93 -8.78
N VAL A 12 -6.84 24.65 -8.78
CA VAL A 12 -7.70 23.49 -9.10
C VAL A 12 -7.99 22.61 -7.89
N ALA A 13 -7.16 22.66 -6.85
CA ALA A 13 -7.36 21.87 -5.63
C ALA A 13 -6.88 22.66 -4.40
N VAL A 14 -7.49 22.37 -3.26
CA VAL A 14 -7.10 22.95 -1.97
C VAL A 14 -7.29 21.92 -0.85
N ALA A 15 -6.36 21.91 0.09
CA ALA A 15 -6.45 21.13 1.33
C ALA A 15 -6.09 22.02 2.53
N ALA A 16 -6.87 21.91 3.60
CA ALA A 16 -6.67 22.66 4.82
C ALA A 16 -6.24 21.74 5.96
N GLY A 17 -5.05 21.98 6.49
CA GLY A 17 -4.59 21.38 7.73
C GLY A 17 -4.91 22.24 8.95
N TYR A 18 -4.47 21.83 10.14
CA TYR A 18 -4.77 22.54 11.39
C TYR A 18 -4.22 23.97 11.43
N LYS A 19 -2.99 24.16 10.96
CA LYS A 19 -2.31 25.48 10.96
C LYS A 19 -1.74 25.88 9.61
N HIS A 20 -2.06 25.16 8.55
CA HIS A 20 -1.56 25.41 7.20
C HIS A 20 -2.63 25.13 6.15
N THR A 21 -2.39 25.57 4.96
CA THR A 21 -3.23 25.30 3.79
C THR A 21 -2.32 25.05 2.60
N CYS A 22 -2.69 24.13 1.75
CA CYS A 22 -2.01 23.88 0.48
C CYS A 22 -3.01 23.98 -0.66
N ALA A 23 -2.57 24.46 -1.80
CA ALA A 23 -3.33 24.50 -3.05
C ALA A 23 -2.47 24.00 -4.20
N ILE A 24 -3.12 23.45 -5.22
CA ILE A 24 -2.52 23.15 -6.52
C ILE A 24 -3.01 24.21 -7.49
N ASP A 25 -2.09 24.84 -8.20
CA ASP A 25 -2.35 25.81 -9.24
C ASP A 25 -1.43 25.55 -10.47
N ASP A 26 -1.46 26.41 -11.47
CA ASP A 26 -0.62 26.29 -12.68
C ASP A 26 0.89 26.30 -12.36
N ASN A 27 1.31 26.75 -11.18
CA ASN A 27 2.71 26.74 -10.74
C ASN A 27 3.07 25.51 -9.87
N GLY A 28 2.14 24.57 -9.69
CA GLY A 28 2.30 23.39 -8.86
C GLY A 28 1.68 23.51 -7.47
N VAL A 29 2.26 22.82 -6.47
CA VAL A 29 1.78 22.86 -5.09
C VAL A 29 2.32 24.10 -4.38
N GLN A 30 1.44 24.88 -3.77
CA GLN A 30 1.79 26.01 -2.92
C GLN A 30 1.16 25.85 -1.54
N CYS A 31 1.98 25.97 -0.49
CA CYS A 31 1.54 25.83 0.89
C CYS A 31 1.87 27.09 1.70
N TRP A 32 1.00 27.47 2.63
CA TRP A 32 1.19 28.64 3.51
C TRP A 32 0.63 28.39 4.90
N GLY A 33 1.04 29.24 5.86
CA GLY A 33 0.65 29.15 7.26
C GLY A 33 1.76 28.63 8.16
N GLY A 34 1.42 27.79 9.15
CA GLY A 34 2.39 27.23 10.09
C GLY A 34 3.35 26.26 9.43
N ASN A 35 4.65 26.31 9.82
CA ASN A 35 5.71 25.50 9.26
C ASN A 35 6.65 24.89 10.32
N SER A 36 6.14 24.64 11.52
CA SER A 36 6.97 24.13 12.63
C SER A 36 7.56 22.73 12.38
N PHE A 37 6.96 21.98 11.46
CA PHE A 37 7.36 20.63 11.10
C PHE A 37 7.73 20.48 9.61
N GLY A 38 7.91 21.58 8.89
CA GLY A 38 8.20 21.58 7.46
C GLY A 38 6.96 21.38 6.57
N GLN A 39 5.74 21.41 7.11
CA GLN A 39 4.51 21.11 6.38
C GLN A 39 4.20 22.09 5.24
N THR A 40 4.73 23.32 5.28
CA THR A 40 4.60 24.27 4.18
C THR A 40 5.87 24.40 3.32
N THR A 41 6.90 23.57 3.60
CA THR A 41 8.09 23.47 2.77
C THR A 41 7.86 22.41 1.70
N VAL A 42 7.31 22.82 0.56
CA VAL A 42 6.97 21.92 -0.54
C VAL A 42 8.24 21.26 -1.09
N PRO A 43 8.31 19.94 -1.23
CA PRO A 43 9.45 19.26 -1.83
C PRO A 43 9.70 19.71 -3.27
N THR A 44 10.96 19.70 -3.68
CA THR A 44 11.33 19.89 -5.09
C THR A 44 11.14 18.59 -5.86
N GLY A 45 10.78 18.67 -7.15
CA GLY A 45 10.68 17.50 -8.02
C GLY A 45 9.27 16.93 -8.16
N LEU A 46 8.25 17.58 -7.61
CA LEU A 46 6.86 17.27 -7.94
C LEU A 46 6.60 17.53 -9.43
N VAL A 47 5.95 16.58 -10.11
CA VAL A 47 5.65 16.64 -11.54
C VAL A 47 4.15 16.52 -11.75
N ASN A 48 3.52 17.56 -12.32
CA ASN A 48 2.08 17.60 -12.59
C ASN A 48 1.23 17.17 -11.40
N PRO A 49 1.29 17.85 -10.24
CA PRO A 49 0.52 17.45 -9.07
C PRO A 49 -0.99 17.52 -9.37
N MET A 50 -1.71 16.41 -9.08
CA MET A 50 -3.13 16.23 -9.42
C MET A 50 -4.04 16.33 -8.19
N ALA A 51 -3.56 15.94 -7.01
CA ALA A 51 -4.31 15.96 -5.79
C ALA A 51 -3.43 16.34 -4.60
N VAL A 52 -4.02 16.98 -3.60
CA VAL A 52 -3.37 17.33 -2.34
C VAL A 52 -4.28 17.03 -1.17
N ALA A 53 -3.72 16.43 -0.11
CA ALA A 53 -4.38 16.23 1.18
C ALA A 53 -3.52 16.82 2.30
N ALA A 54 -4.15 17.41 3.28
CA ALA A 54 -3.49 18.00 4.43
C ALA A 54 -4.34 17.78 5.68
N ASP A 55 -3.71 17.46 6.78
CA ASP A 55 -4.33 17.47 8.10
C ASP A 55 -3.31 18.02 9.11
N GLU A 56 -3.40 17.78 10.36
CA GLU A 56 -2.76 18.50 11.47
C GLU A 56 -1.40 19.12 11.12
N SER A 57 -0.40 18.33 10.73
CA SER A 57 0.96 18.85 10.49
C SER A 57 1.72 18.11 9.37
N HIS A 58 1.03 17.35 8.52
CA HIS A 58 1.63 16.77 7.33
C HIS A 58 0.78 17.03 6.09
N VAL A 59 1.36 16.82 4.94
CA VAL A 59 0.76 17.02 3.62
C VAL A 59 1.15 15.87 2.73
N CYS A 60 0.22 15.42 1.91
CA CYS A 60 0.48 14.47 0.83
C CYS A 60 0.00 15.02 -0.50
N THR A 61 0.65 14.67 -1.58
CA THR A 61 0.25 14.96 -2.96
C THR A 61 0.42 13.74 -3.84
N LEU A 62 -0.50 13.59 -4.79
CA LEU A 62 -0.33 12.69 -5.94
C LEU A 62 0.17 13.51 -7.12
N ASP A 63 1.22 13.01 -7.76
CA ASP A 63 1.80 13.57 -8.98
C ASP A 63 2.17 12.45 -9.96
N ASP A 64 2.76 12.76 -11.11
CA ASP A 64 3.17 11.77 -12.11
C ASP A 64 4.22 10.76 -11.58
N ASN A 65 4.91 11.06 -10.48
CA ASN A 65 5.86 10.16 -9.83
C ASN A 65 5.20 9.30 -8.72
N GLY A 66 3.88 9.43 -8.52
CA GLY A 66 3.12 8.73 -7.50
C GLY A 66 2.85 9.57 -6.26
N LEU A 67 2.77 8.93 -5.09
CA LEU A 67 2.44 9.59 -3.83
C LEU A 67 3.70 10.15 -3.15
N GLN A 68 3.66 11.41 -2.76
CA GLN A 68 4.69 12.06 -1.96
C GLN A 68 4.08 12.71 -0.73
N CYS A 69 4.66 12.48 0.46
CA CYS A 69 4.22 13.08 1.72
C CYS A 69 5.37 13.78 2.44
N TRP A 70 5.08 14.87 3.14
CA TRP A 70 6.06 15.65 3.91
C TRP A 70 5.44 16.31 5.15
N GLY A 71 6.27 16.94 5.96
CA GLY A 71 5.87 17.55 7.24
C GLY A 71 6.18 16.63 8.41
N TRP A 72 5.30 16.64 9.43
CA TRP A 72 5.52 15.86 10.64
C TRP A 72 5.48 14.35 10.37
N ASN A 73 6.45 13.60 10.96
CA ASN A 73 6.64 12.19 10.69
C ASN A 73 7.02 11.32 11.91
N ASN A 74 6.79 11.80 13.13
CA ASN A 74 7.20 11.05 14.32
C ASN A 74 6.45 9.72 14.53
N LEU A 75 5.34 9.54 13.84
CA LEU A 75 4.52 8.32 13.89
C LEU A 75 4.54 7.58 12.53
N GLY A 76 5.40 7.98 11.60
CA GLY A 76 5.52 7.37 10.29
C GLY A 76 4.49 7.87 9.26
N GLN A 77 3.62 8.83 9.61
CA GLN A 77 2.50 9.26 8.77
C GLN A 77 2.90 9.84 7.41
N SER A 78 4.08 10.44 7.29
CA SER A 78 4.60 10.93 6.01
C SER A 78 5.66 10.00 5.37
N THR A 79 5.89 8.81 5.94
CA THR A 79 6.75 7.79 5.33
C THR A 79 5.90 6.95 4.37
N VAL A 80 5.94 7.27 3.09
CA VAL A 80 5.18 6.53 2.07
C VAL A 80 5.70 5.10 1.99
N PRO A 81 4.84 4.06 2.10
CA PRO A 81 5.24 2.67 1.94
C PRO A 81 5.79 2.40 0.54
N THR A 82 6.73 1.46 0.45
CA THR A 82 7.12 0.88 -0.83
C THR A 82 6.04 -0.10 -1.31
N GLY A 83 5.84 -0.20 -2.62
CA GLY A 83 4.90 -1.18 -3.18
C GLY A 83 3.50 -0.63 -3.49
N LEU A 84 3.26 0.68 -3.35
CA LEU A 84 2.06 1.30 -3.91
C LEU A 84 2.07 1.17 -5.44
N VAL A 85 0.94 0.73 -6.01
CA VAL A 85 0.77 0.53 -7.45
C VAL A 85 -0.36 1.42 -7.96
N ASN A 86 -0.04 2.36 -8.84
CA ASN A 86 -1.00 3.28 -9.46
C ASN A 86 -1.94 3.96 -8.43
N PRO A 87 -1.45 4.69 -7.43
CA PRO A 87 -2.29 5.33 -6.44
C PRO A 87 -3.21 6.38 -7.09
N VAL A 88 -4.52 6.31 -6.82
CA VAL A 88 -5.55 7.15 -7.46
C VAL A 88 -6.26 8.11 -6.49
N ALA A 89 -6.24 7.83 -5.19
CA ALA A 89 -6.86 8.69 -4.19
C ALA A 89 -6.08 8.62 -2.87
N MET A 90 -6.14 9.69 -2.09
CA MET A 90 -5.50 9.75 -0.78
C MET A 90 -6.31 10.57 0.21
N ALA A 91 -6.11 10.29 1.49
CA ALA A 91 -6.62 11.09 2.59
C ALA A 91 -5.56 11.19 3.69
N ALA A 92 -5.46 12.36 4.30
CA ALA A 92 -4.64 12.59 5.47
C ALA A 92 -5.53 12.71 6.70
N GLY A 93 -5.28 11.91 7.71
CA GLY A 93 -5.81 12.07 9.05
C GLY A 93 -4.74 12.68 9.95
N SER A 94 -5.09 13.12 11.18
CA SER A 94 -4.17 13.87 12.04
C SER A 94 -2.79 13.23 12.17
N TYR A 95 -2.72 11.93 12.25
CA TYR A 95 -1.49 11.17 12.51
C TYR A 95 -1.33 9.92 11.64
N HIS A 96 -2.14 9.76 10.61
CA HIS A 96 -2.10 8.64 9.67
C HIS A 96 -2.42 9.12 8.26
N THR A 97 -2.12 8.29 7.30
CA THR A 97 -2.41 8.55 5.88
C THR A 97 -3.03 7.29 5.29
N CYS A 98 -4.00 7.45 4.43
CA CYS A 98 -4.59 6.37 3.65
C CYS A 98 -4.51 6.69 2.16
N VAL A 99 -4.39 5.67 1.34
CA VAL A 99 -4.38 5.74 -0.11
C VAL A 99 -5.26 4.62 -0.68
N ILE A 100 -5.78 4.85 -1.87
CA ILE A 100 -6.37 3.82 -2.72
C ILE A 100 -5.43 3.63 -3.89
N ASP A 101 -5.00 2.41 -4.12
CA ASP A 101 -4.18 1.99 -5.24
C ASP A 101 -4.73 0.69 -5.87
N ASP A 102 -4.01 0.07 -6.81
CA ASP A 102 -4.45 -1.18 -7.44
C ASP A 102 -4.52 -2.36 -6.46
N ASN A 103 -3.88 -2.27 -5.29
CA ASN A 103 -3.96 -3.27 -4.22
C ASN A 103 -5.08 -2.97 -3.19
N GLY A 104 -5.95 -1.99 -3.46
CA GLY A 104 -7.04 -1.57 -2.59
C GLY A 104 -6.68 -0.42 -1.66
N VAL A 105 -7.21 -0.42 -0.43
CA VAL A 105 -6.94 0.62 0.56
C VAL A 105 -5.69 0.27 1.36
N GLN A 106 -4.75 1.18 1.45
CA GLN A 106 -3.59 1.07 2.32
C GLN A 106 -3.53 2.25 3.29
N CYS A 107 -3.27 2.00 4.57
CA CYS A 107 -3.16 3.04 5.59
C CYS A 107 -1.91 2.83 6.44
N TRP A 108 -1.26 3.93 6.86
CA TRP A 108 -0.06 3.89 7.69
C TRP A 108 0.04 5.09 8.62
N GLY A 109 0.99 5.05 9.54
CA GLY A 109 1.17 6.03 10.60
C GLY A 109 0.63 5.54 11.95
N TRP A 110 0.03 6.44 12.74
CA TRP A 110 -0.49 6.08 14.06
C TRP A 110 -1.64 5.08 13.99
N ASN A 111 -1.58 4.03 14.84
CA ASN A 111 -2.57 2.93 14.81
C ASN A 111 -3.07 2.49 16.20
N ASN A 112 -2.90 3.28 17.24
CA ASN A 112 -3.29 2.88 18.61
C ASN A 112 -4.80 2.68 18.81
N LEU A 113 -5.61 3.19 17.87
CA LEU A 113 -7.06 3.04 17.86
C LEU A 113 -7.56 2.18 16.67
N GLY A 114 -6.65 1.54 15.94
CA GLY A 114 -6.98 0.74 14.76
C GLY A 114 -7.23 1.55 13.48
N GLN A 115 -6.93 2.87 13.45
CA GLN A 115 -7.26 3.77 12.34
C GLN A 115 -6.45 3.52 11.08
N SER A 116 -5.30 2.86 11.16
CA SER A 116 -4.55 2.39 9.99
C SER A 116 -4.60 0.87 9.79
N THR A 117 -5.47 0.18 10.53
CA THR A 117 -5.80 -1.22 10.29
C THR A 117 -6.92 -1.31 9.27
N VAL A 118 -6.59 -1.61 8.03
CA VAL A 118 -7.58 -1.70 6.94
C VAL A 118 -8.37 -3.01 7.11
N PRO A 119 -9.72 -2.96 7.10
CA PRO A 119 -10.53 -4.18 7.05
C PRO A 119 -10.23 -5.00 5.79
N ILE A 120 -10.17 -6.33 5.91
CA ILE A 120 -9.84 -7.22 4.80
C ILE A 120 -10.76 -7.02 3.59
N SER A 121 -12.02 -6.68 3.82
CA SER A 121 -13.00 -6.40 2.76
C SER A 121 -12.73 -5.14 1.93
N LEU A 122 -11.75 -4.31 2.33
CA LEU A 122 -11.29 -3.12 1.59
C LEU A 122 -9.89 -3.33 0.98
N MET A 123 -9.32 -4.49 1.16
CA MET A 123 -8.13 -4.95 0.45
C MET A 123 -8.56 -5.48 -0.92
N PHE A 124 -7.66 -5.40 -1.90
CA PHE A 124 -7.97 -5.87 -3.23
C PHE A 124 -7.96 -7.41 -3.26
N ASP A 125 -9.11 -7.99 -3.51
CA ASP A 125 -9.37 -9.43 -3.62
C ASP A 125 -10.29 -9.61 -4.85
N PRO A 126 -9.73 -9.71 -6.07
CA PRO A 126 -10.51 -9.63 -7.31
C PRO A 126 -11.37 -10.85 -7.59
N ASP A 127 -10.98 -12.02 -7.11
CA ASP A 127 -11.69 -13.28 -7.34
C ASP A 127 -12.58 -13.69 -6.16
N GLY A 128 -12.39 -13.04 -4.98
CA GLY A 128 -13.30 -13.19 -3.83
C GLY A 128 -13.06 -14.47 -3.02
N ASP A 129 -11.86 -15.07 -3.09
CA ASP A 129 -11.50 -16.26 -2.34
C ASP A 129 -11.16 -15.98 -0.85
N GLY A 130 -11.00 -14.70 -0.49
CA GLY A 130 -10.65 -14.22 0.85
C GLY A 130 -9.13 -14.08 1.07
N ILE A 131 -8.30 -14.40 0.09
CA ILE A 131 -6.87 -14.11 0.07
C ILE A 131 -6.65 -12.83 -0.74
N THR A 132 -5.88 -11.91 -0.21
CA THR A 132 -5.68 -10.63 -0.86
C THR A 132 -4.35 -10.57 -1.59
N ASN A 133 -4.29 -9.81 -2.69
CA ASN A 133 -3.05 -9.57 -3.44
C ASN A 133 -1.99 -8.78 -2.66
N GLN A 134 -2.28 -8.32 -1.46
CA GLN A 134 -1.31 -7.57 -0.67
C GLN A 134 -0.08 -8.41 -0.34
N ASN A 135 1.08 -7.90 -0.73
CA ASN A 135 2.39 -8.52 -0.49
C ASN A 135 2.61 -9.88 -1.19
N GLY A 136 1.86 -10.17 -2.26
CA GLY A 136 2.01 -11.43 -2.99
C GLY A 136 1.52 -12.65 -2.20
N LEU A 137 0.54 -12.48 -1.32
CA LEU A 137 -0.06 -13.57 -0.55
C LEU A 137 -0.91 -14.47 -1.42
N ASP A 138 -1.47 -13.92 -2.51
CA ASP A 138 -2.23 -14.64 -3.51
C ASP A 138 -1.39 -14.76 -4.79
N ALA A 139 -1.05 -15.97 -5.16
CA ALA A 139 -0.28 -16.27 -6.38
C ALA A 139 -1.17 -16.19 -7.63
N PHE A 140 -2.50 -16.37 -7.47
CA PHE A 140 -3.47 -16.42 -8.58
C PHE A 140 -4.62 -15.42 -8.40
N PRO A 141 -4.38 -14.12 -8.45
CA PRO A 141 -5.30 -13.07 -8.06
C PRO A 141 -6.62 -12.96 -8.83
N PHE A 142 -6.86 -13.81 -9.78
CA PHE A 142 -8.06 -13.86 -10.61
C PHE A 142 -8.65 -15.28 -10.71
N ASP A 143 -8.22 -16.19 -9.85
CA ASP A 143 -8.71 -17.56 -9.80
C ASP A 143 -9.04 -17.98 -8.36
N ALA A 144 -10.29 -17.79 -7.96
CA ALA A 144 -10.81 -18.12 -6.63
C ALA A 144 -10.65 -19.60 -6.20
N THR A 145 -10.10 -20.45 -7.04
CA THR A 145 -9.82 -21.85 -6.73
C THR A 145 -8.37 -22.11 -6.41
N GLU A 146 -7.48 -21.12 -6.65
CA GLU A 146 -6.05 -21.21 -6.46
C GLU A 146 -5.54 -19.97 -5.71
N SER A 147 -4.62 -20.15 -4.77
CA SER A 147 -3.99 -19.02 -4.07
C SER A 147 -2.52 -19.25 -3.76
N VAL A 148 -2.05 -20.50 -3.84
CA VAL A 148 -0.67 -20.90 -3.52
C VAL A 148 -0.03 -21.57 -4.74
N ASP A 149 1.23 -21.25 -4.98
CA ASP A 149 2.12 -21.84 -6.00
C ASP A 149 3.46 -22.11 -5.30
N THR A 150 3.64 -23.32 -4.80
CA THR A 150 4.75 -23.64 -3.91
C THR A 150 6.09 -23.69 -4.66
N ASP A 151 6.12 -24.22 -5.86
CA ASP A 151 7.33 -24.37 -6.69
C ASP A 151 7.53 -23.23 -7.70
N SER A 152 6.51 -22.34 -7.82
CA SER A 152 6.52 -21.18 -8.73
C SER A 152 6.58 -21.57 -10.22
N ASP A 153 5.94 -22.67 -10.61
CA ASP A 153 5.84 -23.09 -12.00
C ASP A 153 4.67 -22.46 -12.76
N GLY A 154 3.74 -21.80 -12.03
CA GLY A 154 2.55 -21.11 -12.56
C GLY A 154 1.29 -21.99 -12.56
N THR A 155 1.34 -23.18 -11.98
CA THR A 155 0.21 -24.05 -11.66
C THR A 155 -0.07 -23.93 -10.16
N GLY A 156 -1.31 -23.72 -9.75
CA GLY A 156 -1.64 -23.63 -8.33
C GLY A 156 -1.72 -24.99 -7.66
N ASN A 157 -1.43 -25.04 -6.37
CA ASN A 157 -1.35 -26.29 -5.59
C ASN A 157 -2.63 -27.14 -5.64
N ASN A 158 -3.81 -26.57 -5.90
CA ASN A 158 -5.03 -27.39 -6.05
C ASN A 158 -5.12 -28.09 -7.41
N ALA A 159 -4.46 -27.57 -8.42
CA ALA A 159 -4.45 -28.12 -9.79
C ALA A 159 -3.16 -28.89 -10.11
N ASP A 160 -2.10 -28.63 -9.37
CA ASP A 160 -0.84 -29.35 -9.50
C ASP A 160 -0.96 -30.77 -8.90
N THR A 161 -0.10 -31.64 -9.26
CA THR A 161 -0.01 -33.02 -8.76
C THR A 161 1.35 -33.34 -8.14
N ASN A 162 2.24 -32.32 -8.08
CA ASN A 162 3.56 -32.37 -7.50
C ASN A 162 3.97 -30.95 -7.07
N ASP A 163 3.35 -30.46 -6.01
CA ASP A 163 3.33 -29.06 -5.56
C ASP A 163 4.70 -28.43 -5.30
N ASP A 164 5.74 -29.22 -5.09
CA ASP A 164 7.11 -28.75 -4.81
C ASP A 164 8.13 -29.11 -5.90
N ASN A 165 7.67 -29.83 -6.97
CA ASN A 165 8.45 -30.18 -8.16
C ASN A 165 9.70 -31.04 -7.84
N ASP A 166 9.67 -31.86 -6.79
CA ASP A 166 10.76 -32.75 -6.40
C ASP A 166 10.82 -34.06 -7.24
N GLY A 167 9.75 -34.37 -7.99
CA GLY A 167 9.59 -35.51 -8.86
C GLY A 167 8.80 -36.68 -8.25
N VAL A 168 8.26 -36.52 -7.03
CA VAL A 168 7.30 -37.40 -6.39
C VAL A 168 5.91 -36.76 -6.45
N LEU A 169 4.86 -37.53 -6.72
CA LEU A 169 3.50 -36.96 -6.74
C LEU A 169 3.01 -36.71 -5.31
N ASP A 170 2.20 -35.70 -5.08
CA ASP A 170 1.62 -35.33 -3.76
C ASP A 170 0.95 -36.52 -3.06
N THR A 171 0.33 -37.42 -3.84
CA THR A 171 -0.35 -38.61 -3.31
C THR A 171 0.61 -39.69 -2.84
N GLU A 172 1.88 -39.62 -3.21
CA GLU A 172 2.96 -40.57 -2.90
C GLU A 172 4.04 -39.95 -2.03
N ASP A 173 3.96 -38.62 -1.79
CA ASP A 173 4.87 -37.81 -1.00
C ASP A 173 4.34 -37.58 0.42
N ALA A 174 5.20 -37.78 1.42
CA ALA A 174 4.88 -37.49 2.80
C ALA A 174 4.94 -35.96 3.10
N PHE A 175 5.65 -35.19 2.27
CA PHE A 175 5.87 -33.74 2.43
C PHE A 175 5.64 -32.99 1.12
N PRO A 176 4.41 -32.95 0.56
CA PRO A 176 4.12 -32.45 -0.78
C PRO A 176 4.43 -30.97 -1.03
N LEU A 177 4.92 -30.22 -0.04
CA LEU A 177 5.27 -28.80 -0.13
C LEU A 177 6.74 -28.53 0.22
N ASP A 178 7.56 -29.59 0.36
CA ASP A 178 8.97 -29.47 0.73
C ASP A 178 9.84 -30.34 -0.18
N ALA A 179 10.31 -29.81 -1.29
CA ALA A 179 11.14 -30.45 -2.29
C ALA A 179 12.47 -31.08 -1.77
N THR A 180 12.73 -31.00 -0.48
CA THR A 180 13.91 -31.63 0.13
C THR A 180 13.60 -32.92 0.88
N GLU A 181 12.32 -33.22 1.11
CA GLU A 181 11.84 -34.34 1.91
C GLU A 181 10.71 -35.07 1.21
N THR A 182 10.76 -36.39 1.10
CA THR A 182 9.75 -37.19 0.41
C THR A 182 9.20 -38.33 1.27
N VAL A 183 9.89 -38.73 2.34
CA VAL A 183 9.59 -39.93 3.12
C VAL A 183 9.56 -39.59 4.62
N ASP A 184 8.56 -40.13 5.30
CA ASP A 184 8.42 -40.15 6.75
C ASP A 184 8.25 -41.59 7.19
N THR A 185 9.37 -42.29 7.47
CA THR A 185 9.37 -43.75 7.74
C THR A 185 8.79 -44.09 9.12
N ASP A 186 8.96 -43.21 10.09
CA ASP A 186 8.50 -43.47 11.46
C ASP A 186 7.19 -42.76 11.83
N GLY A 187 6.71 -41.84 10.96
CA GLY A 187 5.44 -41.16 11.08
C GLY A 187 5.45 -40.05 12.14
N ASP A 188 6.60 -39.44 12.40
CA ASP A 188 6.71 -38.38 13.42
C ASP A 188 6.49 -36.96 12.84
N GLY A 189 6.33 -36.84 11.52
CA GLY A 189 6.06 -35.60 10.82
C GLY A 189 7.33 -34.80 10.49
N THR A 190 8.49 -35.40 10.58
CA THR A 190 9.77 -34.89 10.09
C THR A 190 10.35 -35.83 9.04
N GLY A 191 10.99 -35.28 8.00
CA GLY A 191 11.60 -36.06 6.95
C GLY A 191 12.78 -36.89 7.41
N ASP A 192 13.09 -38.01 6.71
CA ASP A 192 14.13 -38.99 7.02
C ASP A 192 15.56 -38.48 6.67
#